data_bc072319538ff3aacc80f2558f1130d0
#
_entry.id   bc072319538ff3aacc80f2558f1130d0
#
_cell.length_a   1.000
_cell.length_b   1.000
_cell.length_c   1.000
_cell.angle_alpha   90.00
_cell.angle_beta   90.00
_cell.angle_gamma   90.00
#
_symmetry.space_group_name_H-M   'P 1'
#
loop_
_entity.id
_entity.type
_entity.pdbx_description
1 polymer ?
#
loop_
_entity_poly.entity_id
_entity_poly.type
_entity_poly.pdbx_seq_one_letter_code
_entity_poly.pdbx_strand_id
1 'polypeptide(L)'
;MAWFGGFTLETYNRIPGDYEEVTVGVSVVGFSQAKITPTTGPYARMSARAALVSSENGDIRFRVDGGLPSASSGHYLTSGDTLVLTGTQAIQQFRAIRSGDTNGVLRVTYFY
;
A
#
# COMPACT_ATOMS: atom_id res chain seq x y z
N MET A 1 -0.52 -16.75 7.25
CA MET A 1 0.35 -15.95 6.38
C MET A 1 -0.45 -15.46 5.18
N ALA A 2 -0.45 -14.20 4.99
CA ALA A 2 -1.02 -13.70 3.77
C ALA A 2 -0.11 -14.10 2.63
N TRP A 3 -0.67 -14.75 1.73
CA TRP A 3 0.03 -15.09 0.53
C TRP A 3 -0.02 -13.90 -0.41
N PHE A 4 1.11 -13.59 -1.00
CA PHE A 4 1.05 -12.59 -2.02
C PHE A 4 1.39 -13.23 -3.35
N GLY A 5 0.53 -14.03 -3.80
CA GLY A 5 0.65 -14.57 -5.12
C GLY A 5 0.34 -13.57 -6.20
N GLY A 6 0.32 -12.32 -5.84
CA GLY A 6 -0.04 -11.29 -6.78
C GLY A 6 1.04 -10.88 -7.75
N PHE A 7 2.22 -11.50 -7.74
CA PHE A 7 3.20 -11.25 -8.79
C PHE A 7 2.76 -11.95 -10.06
N THR A 8 1.98 -11.24 -10.85
CA THR A 8 1.50 -11.66 -12.15
C THR A 8 2.50 -11.25 -13.22
N LEU A 9 2.26 -11.67 -14.45
CA LEU A 9 3.05 -11.19 -15.58
C LEU A 9 3.06 -9.66 -15.66
N GLU A 10 1.95 -9.04 -15.33
CA GLU A 10 1.85 -7.59 -15.32
C GLU A 10 2.82 -6.96 -14.32
N THR A 11 2.89 -7.52 -13.10
CA THR A 11 3.82 -7.02 -12.09
C THR A 11 5.27 -7.22 -12.52
N TYR A 12 5.61 -8.37 -13.07
CA TYR A 12 6.95 -8.65 -13.55
C TYR A 12 7.39 -7.73 -14.68
N ASN A 13 6.46 -7.22 -15.47
CA ASN A 13 6.76 -6.30 -16.55
C ASN A 13 6.85 -4.84 -16.10
N ARG A 14 6.72 -4.58 -14.82
CA ARG A 14 6.82 -3.22 -14.28
C ARG A 14 8.18 -2.98 -13.66
N ILE A 15 8.57 -1.73 -13.61
CA ILE A 15 9.86 -1.31 -13.08
C ILE A 15 9.70 -0.98 -11.61
N PRO A 16 10.38 -1.71 -10.71
CA PRO A 16 10.41 -1.29 -9.30
C PRO A 16 11.21 0.00 -9.20
N GLY A 17 10.56 1.04 -8.72
CA GLY A 17 11.14 2.37 -8.75
C GLY A 17 11.26 3.01 -7.39
N ASP A 18 10.15 3.48 -6.83
CA ASP A 18 10.19 4.23 -5.58
C ASP A 18 9.76 3.36 -4.39
N TYR A 19 10.09 3.83 -3.20
CA TYR A 19 9.86 3.12 -1.96
C TYR A 19 9.45 4.11 -0.88
N GLU A 20 8.56 3.71 0.02
CA GLU A 20 8.28 4.48 1.22
C GLU A 20 7.91 3.61 2.39
N GLU A 21 8.03 4.17 3.60
CA GLU A 21 7.55 3.56 4.83
C GLU A 21 6.44 4.44 5.38
N VAL A 22 5.31 3.83 5.72
CA VAL A 22 4.13 4.54 6.21
C VAL A 22 3.80 4.03 7.60
N THR A 23 3.83 4.91 8.59
CA THR A 23 3.36 4.56 9.93
C THR A 23 1.84 4.69 9.97
N VAL A 24 1.19 3.61 10.39
CA VAL A 24 -0.26 3.53 10.46
C VAL A 24 -0.67 3.59 11.94
N GLY A 25 -1.25 4.69 12.33
CA GLY A 25 -1.66 4.95 13.71
C GLY A 25 -3.16 5.06 13.85
N VAL A 26 -3.58 5.95 14.77
CA VAL A 26 -5.00 6.15 15.09
C VAL A 26 -5.74 6.97 14.04
N SER A 27 -5.02 7.64 13.17
CA SER A 27 -5.61 8.41 12.06
C SER A 27 -5.44 7.66 10.75
N VAL A 28 -6.44 7.74 9.88
CA VAL A 28 -6.38 7.11 8.57
C VAL A 28 -5.26 7.74 7.74
N VAL A 29 -4.47 6.89 7.10
CA VAL A 29 -3.38 7.32 6.21
C VAL A 29 -3.50 6.63 4.86
N GLY A 30 -2.91 7.24 3.85
CA GLY A 30 -2.77 6.65 2.52
C GLY A 30 -1.32 6.73 2.07
N PHE A 31 -1.09 6.38 0.81
CA PHE A 31 0.24 6.44 0.21
C PHE A 31 0.52 7.82 -0.38
N SER A 32 1.79 8.12 -0.58
CA SER A 32 2.23 9.38 -1.17
C SER A 32 1.77 9.51 -2.61
N GLN A 33 0.94 10.49 -2.90
CA GLN A 33 0.50 10.75 -4.27
C GLN A 33 1.66 11.17 -5.17
N ALA A 34 2.66 11.85 -4.60
CA ALA A 34 3.84 12.24 -5.35
C ALA A 34 4.69 11.04 -5.81
N LYS A 35 4.60 9.92 -5.10
CA LYS A 35 5.27 8.69 -5.51
C LYS A 35 4.43 7.87 -6.47
N ILE A 36 3.11 7.94 -6.34
CA ILE A 36 2.19 7.21 -7.23
C ILE A 36 2.19 7.85 -8.63
N THR A 37 2.15 9.17 -8.68
CA THR A 37 2.14 9.93 -9.94
C THR A 37 3.23 11.00 -9.91
N PRO A 38 4.51 10.60 -10.02
CA PRO A 38 5.61 11.55 -9.92
C PRO A 38 5.60 12.55 -11.08
N THR A 39 5.97 13.78 -10.78
CA THR A 39 6.09 14.84 -11.77
C THR A 39 7.53 15.18 -12.11
N THR A 40 8.49 14.64 -11.35
CA THR A 40 9.92 14.84 -11.55
C THR A 40 10.64 13.50 -11.41
N GLY A 41 11.91 13.48 -11.81
CA GLY A 41 12.74 12.30 -11.68
C GLY A 41 12.55 11.30 -12.81
N PRO A 42 13.16 10.09 -12.68
CA PRO A 42 13.19 9.12 -13.77
C PRO A 42 11.82 8.52 -14.11
N TYR A 43 10.84 8.62 -13.21
CA TYR A 43 9.50 8.08 -13.41
C TYR A 43 8.46 9.16 -13.64
N ALA A 44 8.90 10.40 -13.95
CA ALA A 44 7.99 11.49 -14.24
C ALA A 44 7.04 11.11 -15.37
N ARG A 45 5.76 11.48 -15.24
CA ARG A 45 4.67 11.16 -16.17
C ARG A 45 4.31 9.68 -16.26
N MET A 46 4.91 8.85 -15.41
CA MET A 46 4.49 7.47 -15.25
C MET A 46 3.63 7.37 -14.00
N SER A 47 2.67 6.46 -14.02
CA SER A 47 1.88 6.17 -12.82
C SER A 47 2.29 4.82 -12.27
N ALA A 48 2.36 4.71 -10.95
CA ALA A 48 2.56 3.41 -10.33
C ALA A 48 1.36 2.53 -10.65
N ARG A 49 1.62 1.35 -11.18
CA ARG A 49 0.59 0.40 -11.60
C ARG A 49 0.48 -0.81 -10.70
N ALA A 50 1.47 -1.01 -9.85
CA ALA A 50 1.44 -2.03 -8.83
C ALA A 50 2.22 -1.53 -7.61
N ALA A 51 1.90 -2.07 -6.46
CA ALA A 51 2.62 -1.78 -5.22
C ALA A 51 2.75 -3.07 -4.42
N LEU A 52 3.96 -3.35 -3.96
CA LEU A 52 4.24 -4.43 -3.03
C LEU A 52 4.25 -3.82 -1.63
N VAL A 53 3.37 -4.29 -0.77
CA VAL A 53 3.17 -3.74 0.57
C VAL A 53 3.42 -4.84 1.58
N SER A 54 4.34 -4.61 2.51
CA SER A 54 4.54 -5.50 3.64
C SER A 54 4.18 -4.80 4.94
N SER A 55 3.60 -5.53 5.87
CA SER A 55 3.12 -5.02 7.14
C SER A 55 3.98 -5.51 8.29
N GLU A 56 4.32 -4.62 9.21
CA GLU A 56 5.12 -4.94 10.39
C GLU A 56 4.54 -4.24 11.63
N ASN A 57 4.95 -4.70 12.77
CA ASN A 57 4.67 -4.20 14.12
C ASN A 57 3.23 -4.44 14.55
N GLY A 58 2.28 -3.75 14.01
CA GLY A 58 0.89 -3.86 14.41
C GLY A 58 -0.02 -4.25 13.26
N ASP A 59 -1.17 -4.80 13.60
CA ASP A 59 -2.18 -5.16 12.62
C ASP A 59 -2.94 -3.92 12.16
N ILE A 60 -3.39 -3.93 10.93
CA ILE A 60 -4.10 -2.80 10.35
C ILE A 60 -5.40 -3.25 9.69
N ARG A 61 -6.28 -2.28 9.46
CA ARG A 61 -7.44 -2.40 8.56
C ARG A 61 -7.22 -1.46 7.38
N PHE A 62 -7.62 -1.91 6.19
CA PHE A 62 -7.46 -1.07 4.99
C PHE A 62 -8.66 -1.20 4.07
N ARG A 63 -8.82 -0.21 3.21
CA ARG A 63 -9.80 -0.20 2.12
C ARG A 63 -9.15 0.39 0.87
N VAL A 64 -9.65 -0.03 -0.29
CA VAL A 64 -9.15 0.43 -1.59
C VAL A 64 -10.25 1.03 -2.47
N ASP A 65 -11.42 1.25 -1.90
CA ASP A 65 -12.61 1.70 -2.62
C ASP A 65 -12.90 3.20 -2.46
N GLY A 66 -11.97 3.93 -1.86
CA GLY A 66 -12.15 5.35 -1.58
C GLY A 66 -12.81 5.64 -0.24
N GLY A 67 -13.33 4.64 0.45
CA GLY A 67 -13.90 4.79 1.77
C GLY A 67 -12.83 4.74 2.86
N LEU A 68 -13.20 5.14 4.06
CA LEU A 68 -12.30 5.16 5.20
C LEU A 68 -12.49 3.91 6.06
N PRO A 69 -11.43 3.18 6.37
CA PRO A 69 -11.51 2.09 7.33
C PRO A 69 -11.62 2.61 8.75
N SER A 70 -12.02 1.73 9.67
CA SER A 70 -11.97 2.01 11.11
C SER A 70 -11.22 0.85 11.79
N ALA A 71 -11.00 0.98 13.09
CA ALA A 71 -10.31 -0.07 13.85
C ALA A 71 -11.04 -1.41 13.79
N SER A 72 -12.33 -1.42 13.45
CA SER A 72 -13.16 -2.63 13.39
C SER A 72 -13.76 -2.87 12.01
N SER A 73 -13.50 -2.03 11.03
CA SER A 73 -14.10 -2.13 9.69
C SER A 73 -13.06 -1.91 8.60
N GLY A 74 -13.07 -2.78 7.63
CA GLY A 74 -12.12 -2.83 6.54
C GLY A 74 -11.48 -4.20 6.46
N HIS A 75 -10.62 -4.38 5.46
CA HIS A 75 -9.87 -5.62 5.33
C HIS A 75 -8.76 -5.69 6.37
N TYR A 76 -8.56 -6.87 6.93
CA TYR A 76 -7.58 -7.05 7.99
C TYR A 76 -6.25 -7.52 7.40
N LEU A 77 -5.17 -6.85 7.79
CA LEU A 77 -3.82 -7.23 7.39
C LEU A 77 -2.99 -7.40 8.65
N THR A 78 -2.57 -8.63 8.90
CA THR A 78 -1.82 -8.99 10.09
C THR A 78 -0.36 -8.55 9.95
N SER A 79 0.28 -8.24 11.06
CA SER A 79 1.72 -7.99 11.08
C SER A 79 2.46 -9.20 10.49
N GLY A 80 3.37 -8.95 9.57
CA GLY A 80 4.10 -9.99 8.85
C GLY A 80 3.49 -10.37 7.51
N ASP A 81 2.30 -9.87 7.19
CA ASP A 81 1.63 -10.15 5.93
C ASP A 81 2.15 -9.27 4.82
N THR A 82 1.95 -9.75 3.59
CA THR A 82 2.32 -9.04 2.37
C THR A 82 1.10 -8.93 1.46
N LEU A 83 0.97 -7.79 0.81
CA LEU A 83 -0.16 -7.47 -0.06
C LEU A 83 0.40 -6.90 -1.36
N VAL A 84 -0.15 -7.33 -2.49
CA VAL A 84 0.14 -6.70 -3.78
C VAL A 84 -1.11 -5.99 -4.26
N LEU A 85 -0.98 -4.70 -4.50
CA LEU A 85 -2.04 -3.89 -5.10
C LEU A 85 -1.75 -3.73 -6.58
N THR A 86 -2.75 -3.97 -7.42
CA THR A 86 -2.63 -3.78 -8.86
C THR A 86 -3.62 -2.72 -9.31
N GLY A 87 -3.15 -1.85 -10.19
CA GLY A 87 -3.94 -0.74 -10.68
C GLY A 87 -3.66 0.55 -9.93
N THR A 88 -3.44 1.61 -10.69
CA THR A 88 -3.12 2.94 -10.14
C THR A 88 -4.19 3.43 -9.19
N GLN A 89 -5.46 3.22 -9.53
CA GLN A 89 -6.55 3.74 -8.72
C GLN A 89 -6.64 3.05 -7.36
N ALA A 90 -6.41 1.74 -7.31
CA ALA A 90 -6.39 1.01 -6.04
C ALA A 90 -5.29 1.54 -5.12
N ILE A 91 -4.14 1.88 -5.69
CA ILE A 91 -3.02 2.43 -4.94
C ILE A 91 -3.35 3.84 -4.44
N GLN A 92 -3.96 4.67 -5.30
CA GLN A 92 -4.36 6.03 -4.93
C GLN A 92 -5.44 6.05 -3.85
N GLN A 93 -6.34 5.08 -3.86
CA GLN A 93 -7.47 5.01 -2.94
C GLN A 93 -7.18 4.22 -1.67
N PHE A 94 -6.01 3.61 -1.57
CA PHE A 94 -5.64 2.85 -0.39
C PHE A 94 -5.68 3.74 0.85
N ARG A 95 -6.38 3.27 1.89
CA ARG A 95 -6.44 3.94 3.19
C ARG A 95 -6.32 2.88 4.27
N ALA A 96 -5.55 3.18 5.28
CA ALA A 96 -5.28 2.25 6.37
C ALA A 96 -5.35 2.94 7.72
N ILE A 97 -5.69 2.15 8.74
CA ILE A 97 -5.72 2.57 10.15
C ILE A 97 -5.29 1.37 10.98
N ARG A 98 -4.68 1.61 12.13
CA ARG A 98 -4.33 0.50 13.02
C ARG A 98 -5.61 -0.12 13.61
N SER A 99 -5.57 -1.45 13.82
CA SER A 99 -6.72 -2.16 14.37
C SER A 99 -6.59 -2.46 15.86
N GLY A 100 -5.42 -2.33 16.43
CA GLY A 100 -5.16 -2.61 17.84
C GLY A 100 -4.49 -1.45 18.54
N ASP A 101 -3.67 -1.75 19.53
CA ASP A 101 -3.01 -0.74 20.36
C ASP A 101 -1.64 -0.33 19.82
N THR A 102 -1.13 -1.05 18.86
CA THR A 102 0.22 -0.85 18.32
C THR A 102 0.12 -0.29 16.91
N ASN A 103 0.91 0.73 16.63
CA ASN A 103 1.02 1.26 15.28
C ASN A 103 1.59 0.21 14.34
N GLY A 104 1.02 0.12 13.15
CA GLY A 104 1.59 -0.67 12.09
C GLY A 104 2.59 0.14 11.27
N VAL A 105 3.47 -0.56 10.57
CA VAL A 105 4.37 0.05 9.59
C VAL A 105 4.16 -0.68 8.27
N LEU A 106 3.88 0.08 7.22
CA LEU A 106 3.78 -0.45 5.87
C LEU A 106 5.03 -0.08 5.10
N ARG A 107 5.66 -1.06 4.48
CA ARG A 107 6.79 -0.86 3.58
C ARG A 107 6.31 -1.08 2.17
N VAL A 108 6.48 -0.08 1.33
CA VAL A 108 5.82 -0.03 0.02
C VAL A 108 6.86 0.17 -1.07
N THR A 109 6.87 -0.72 -2.05
CA THR A 109 7.63 -0.55 -3.29
C THR A 109 6.65 -0.33 -4.43
N TYR A 110 6.86 0.73 -5.18
CA TYR A 110 6.02 1.08 -6.32
C TYR A 110 6.63 0.56 -7.61
N PHE A 111 5.77 0.03 -8.48
CA PHE A 111 6.16 -0.47 -9.81
C PHE A 111 5.50 0.40 -10.87
N TYR A 112 6.32 0.90 -11.76
CA TYR A 112 5.89 1.83 -12.81
C TYR A 112 5.85 1.19 -14.19
#